data_1ec0ea18fa4e1eb6a2a6f0f33275afe8
#
_entry.id   1ec0ea18fa4e1eb6a2a6f0f33275afe8
#
_cell.length_a   1.000
_cell.length_b   1.000
_cell.length_c   1.000
_cell.angle_alpha   90.00
_cell.angle_beta   90.00
_cell.angle_gamma   90.00
#
_symmetry.space_group_name_H-M   'P 1'
#
loop_
_entity.id
_entity.type
_entity.pdbx_description
1 polymer ?
#
loop_
_entity_poly.entity_id
_entity_poly.type
_entity_poly.pdbx_seq_one_letter_code
_entity_poly.pdbx_strand_id
1 'polypeptide(L)'
;MIRLAVMLSSYVGCSLRQVPKALEVVSLVLGADLGQPVSHVTVKDWLEKCGLAVYDRSQKRHTAEEAYALIVDNSISLGGQDLHVQLSAPAAHPGHALRHCDVSVERIAVCQGWSKADTERELNATVERRGRLPEYAVNDNGRVLCPVFDEIGIPDHRDISHSFALCLEKAYAPARDFREFIAKKGYARKFSHTKWAYLMPPKRPEFARFMNVFATVDWAKRVLDNDFRLSPDESTMLSFVKRNASLEEELHEVMTGFEHMLKLCKTEGLSQQTAQQCRNFIYRNFMGSTRRVRQLGRDLLEYFDREEALLGQGQTHIISSDVIESTFGFLKGRMSPNKNNGYTPIVLMIPLHMALADDQQRRHFNVSELLANTTITNVKEWRWHNLLPNPLAKRQRTLQKAG
;
A
#
# COMPACT_ATOMS: atom_id res chain seq x y z
N MET A 1 7.44 25.41 17.89
CA MET A 1 6.81 25.64 16.56
C MET A 1 7.17 24.59 15.52
N ILE A 2 8.42 24.39 15.08
CA ILE A 2 8.79 23.49 13.96
C ILE A 2 8.32 22.04 14.20
N ARG A 3 8.56 21.47 15.39
CA ARG A 3 8.10 20.13 15.76
C ARG A 3 6.59 20.00 15.62
N LEU A 4 5.83 20.99 16.08
CA LEU A 4 4.37 21.00 15.97
C LEU A 4 3.93 21.04 14.50
N ALA A 5 4.56 21.90 13.68
CA ALA A 5 4.28 21.97 12.24
C ALA A 5 4.52 20.64 11.52
N VAL A 6 5.66 19.98 11.80
CA VAL A 6 5.99 18.67 11.25
C VAL A 6 4.96 17.62 11.67
N MET A 7 4.58 17.59 12.95
CA MET A 7 3.57 16.66 13.45
C MET A 7 2.17 16.91 12.89
N LEU A 8 1.73 18.17 12.80
CA LEU A 8 0.44 18.51 12.19
C LEU A 8 0.36 18.03 10.73
N SER A 9 1.43 18.12 9.98
CA SER A 9 1.43 17.65 8.58
C SER A 9 1.61 16.14 8.47
N SER A 10 2.61 15.56 9.13
CA SER A 10 3.00 14.15 8.91
C SER A 10 2.18 13.16 9.69
N TYR A 11 1.72 13.51 10.89
CA TYR A 11 0.94 12.63 11.76
C TYR A 11 -0.57 12.93 11.71
N VAL A 12 -0.96 14.21 11.91
CA VAL A 12 -2.37 14.58 11.90
C VAL A 12 -2.97 14.63 10.48
N GLY A 13 -2.14 14.89 9.46
CA GLY A 13 -2.58 14.93 8.07
C GLY A 13 -3.01 16.31 7.57
N CYS A 14 -2.67 17.38 8.27
CA CYS A 14 -2.93 18.74 7.80
C CYS A 14 -2.19 19.02 6.49
N SER A 15 -2.88 19.62 5.53
CA SER A 15 -2.23 20.08 4.30
C SER A 15 -1.22 21.19 4.60
N LEU A 16 -0.22 21.39 3.72
CA LEU A 16 0.80 22.45 3.89
C LEU A 16 0.19 23.83 4.12
N ARG A 17 -0.97 24.13 3.52
CA ARG A 17 -1.66 25.41 3.69
C ARG A 17 -2.49 25.52 4.98
N GLN A 18 -2.87 24.37 5.57
CA GLN A 18 -3.60 24.33 6.84
C GLN A 18 -2.67 24.46 8.05
N VAL A 19 -1.42 23.97 7.96
CA VAL A 19 -0.47 24.01 9.08
C VAL A 19 -0.24 25.41 9.63
N PRO A 20 0.05 26.46 8.84
CA PRO A 20 0.19 27.82 9.37
C PRO A 20 -1.05 28.30 10.16
N LYS A 21 -2.24 28.03 9.64
CA LYS A 21 -3.51 28.38 10.31
C LYS A 21 -3.70 27.58 11.61
N ALA A 22 -3.36 26.30 11.62
CA ALA A 22 -3.43 25.47 12.81
C ALA A 22 -2.46 25.95 13.90
N LEU A 23 -1.25 26.40 13.53
CA LEU A 23 -0.28 27.00 14.44
C LEU A 23 -0.81 28.29 15.06
N GLU A 24 -1.46 29.14 14.26
CA GLU A 24 -2.10 30.38 14.74
C GLU A 24 -3.21 30.07 15.76
N VAL A 25 -4.08 29.12 15.47
CA VAL A 25 -5.15 28.67 16.39
C VAL A 25 -4.56 28.12 17.69
N VAL A 26 -3.53 27.26 17.60
CA VAL A 26 -2.87 26.71 18.80
C VAL A 26 -2.22 27.81 19.64
N SER A 27 -1.54 28.78 19.01
CA SER A 27 -0.97 29.95 19.69
C SER A 27 -2.04 30.74 20.44
N LEU A 28 -3.16 31.03 19.78
CA LEU A 28 -4.28 31.77 20.36
C LEU A 28 -4.90 31.03 21.53
N VAL A 29 -5.21 29.74 21.36
CA VAL A 29 -5.93 28.94 22.38
C VAL A 29 -5.08 28.68 23.62
N LEU A 30 -3.80 28.43 23.44
CA LEU A 30 -2.88 28.13 24.55
C LEU A 30 -2.21 29.35 25.11
N GLY A 31 -2.40 30.54 24.55
CA GLY A 31 -1.70 31.76 24.94
C GLY A 31 -0.15 31.63 24.76
N ALA A 32 0.29 30.74 23.88
CA ALA A 32 1.69 30.43 23.68
C ALA A 32 2.28 31.25 22.52
N ASP A 33 3.41 31.92 22.75
CA ASP A 33 4.13 32.57 21.66
C ASP A 33 4.86 31.49 20.84
N LEU A 34 4.33 31.20 19.65
CA LEU A 34 4.94 30.29 18.68
C LEU A 34 5.89 31.01 17.71
N GLY A 35 6.15 32.30 17.92
CA GLY A 35 7.00 33.14 17.06
C GLY A 35 6.26 33.69 15.83
N GLN A 36 7.03 34.17 14.85
CA GLN A 36 6.48 34.78 13.66
C GLN A 36 5.65 33.81 12.80
N PRO A 37 4.57 34.27 12.16
CA PRO A 37 3.81 33.47 11.24
C PRO A 37 4.66 32.86 10.14
N VAL A 38 4.45 31.57 9.85
CA VAL A 38 5.23 30.84 8.86
C VAL A 38 4.43 30.63 7.59
N SER A 39 5.10 30.61 6.44
CA SER A 39 4.49 30.29 5.16
C SER A 39 4.36 28.78 4.96
N HIS A 40 3.43 28.35 4.10
CA HIS A 40 3.33 26.94 3.70
C HIS A 40 4.59 26.44 2.97
N VAL A 41 5.36 27.32 2.35
CA VAL A 41 6.66 26.99 1.73
C VAL A 41 7.69 26.67 2.82
N THR A 42 7.75 27.45 3.87
CA THR A 42 8.62 27.20 5.03
C THR A 42 8.29 25.85 5.69
N VAL A 43 6.99 25.55 5.85
CA VAL A 43 6.55 24.25 6.38
C VAL A 43 7.00 23.11 5.47
N LYS A 44 6.85 23.26 4.15
CA LYS A 44 7.31 22.29 3.17
C LYS A 44 8.83 22.05 3.30
N ASP A 45 9.63 23.10 3.39
CA ASP A 45 11.09 23.01 3.50
C ASP A 45 11.51 22.30 4.80
N TRP A 46 10.79 22.51 5.91
CA TRP A 46 11.02 21.76 7.15
C TRP A 46 10.71 20.27 7.01
N LEU A 47 9.60 19.94 6.36
CA LEU A 47 9.21 18.53 6.12
C LEU A 47 10.21 17.80 5.23
N GLU A 48 10.64 18.44 4.14
CA GLU A 48 11.61 17.86 3.21
C GLU A 48 12.97 17.68 3.89
N LYS A 49 13.45 18.66 4.67
CA LYS A 49 14.69 18.52 5.45
C LYS A 49 14.60 17.45 6.53
N CYS A 50 13.54 17.45 7.34
CA CYS A 50 13.34 16.41 8.36
C CYS A 50 13.23 15.03 7.72
N GLY A 51 12.51 14.92 6.62
CA GLY A 51 12.37 13.67 5.89
C GLY A 51 13.70 13.15 5.34
N LEU A 52 14.53 14.02 4.76
CA LEU A 52 15.87 13.66 4.31
C LEU A 52 16.77 13.23 5.47
N ALA A 53 16.76 13.98 6.58
CA ALA A 53 17.56 13.63 7.76
C ALA A 53 17.18 12.26 8.33
N VAL A 54 15.88 11.93 8.36
CA VAL A 54 15.38 10.60 8.78
C VAL A 54 15.81 9.53 7.78
N TYR A 55 15.69 9.82 6.49
CA TYR A 55 16.13 8.91 5.42
C TYR A 55 17.63 8.59 5.54
N ASP A 56 18.48 9.61 5.64
CA ASP A 56 19.93 9.43 5.80
C ASP A 56 20.30 8.68 7.08
N ARG A 57 19.54 8.89 8.17
CA ARG A 57 19.70 8.15 9.41
C ARG A 57 19.33 6.67 9.25
N SER A 58 18.26 6.36 8.53
CA SER A 58 17.87 4.98 8.23
C SER A 58 18.95 4.25 7.41
N GLN A 59 19.59 4.96 6.47
CA GLN A 59 20.68 4.42 5.66
C GLN A 59 21.93 4.01 6.47
N LYS A 60 22.15 4.65 7.61
CA LYS A 60 23.33 4.45 8.48
C LYS A 60 23.06 3.54 9.67
N ARG A 61 21.79 3.24 9.96
CA ARG A 61 21.39 2.54 11.20
C ARG A 61 21.71 1.06 11.20
N HIS A 62 21.75 0.44 10.04
CA HIS A 62 21.82 -1.00 9.92
C HIS A 62 23.26 -1.49 9.77
N THR A 63 23.56 -2.60 10.44
CA THR A 63 24.84 -3.30 10.33
C THR A 63 24.77 -4.42 9.31
N ALA A 64 25.92 -4.84 8.76
CA ALA A 64 25.98 -5.98 7.83
C ALA A 64 25.61 -7.33 8.50
N GLU A 65 25.61 -7.39 9.83
CA GLU A 65 25.28 -8.60 10.58
C GLU A 65 23.78 -8.83 10.75
N GLU A 66 22.96 -7.77 10.64
CA GLU A 66 21.51 -7.86 10.84
C GLU A 66 20.84 -8.56 9.65
N ALA A 67 20.20 -9.71 9.89
CA ALA A 67 19.36 -10.39 8.94
C ALA A 67 18.07 -9.59 8.69
N TYR A 68 17.73 -9.34 7.42
CA TYR A 68 16.57 -8.53 7.06
C TYR A 68 15.77 -9.12 5.91
N ALA A 69 14.49 -8.82 5.90
CA ALA A 69 13.60 -9.00 4.76
C ALA A 69 13.44 -7.67 4.01
N LEU A 70 13.28 -7.75 2.69
CA LEU A 70 13.06 -6.60 1.83
C LEU A 70 11.61 -6.59 1.31
N ILE A 71 10.91 -5.48 1.46
CA ILE A 71 9.55 -5.29 0.91
C ILE A 71 9.67 -4.27 -0.21
N VAL A 72 9.31 -4.66 -1.42
CA VAL A 72 9.53 -3.84 -2.63
C VAL A 72 8.25 -3.69 -3.42
N ASP A 73 7.94 -2.45 -3.79
CA ASP A 73 6.82 -2.17 -4.68
C ASP A 73 7.03 -0.88 -5.49
N ASN A 74 6.33 -0.79 -6.61
CA ASN A 74 6.29 0.35 -7.49
C ASN A 74 4.91 1.02 -7.42
N SER A 75 4.88 2.30 -7.07
CA SER A 75 3.61 3.05 -7.00
C SER A 75 3.06 3.39 -8.38
N ILE A 76 1.77 3.74 -8.41
CA ILE A 76 1.06 4.19 -9.61
C ILE A 76 1.75 5.40 -10.23
N SER A 77 1.81 5.42 -11.57
CA SER A 77 2.39 6.49 -12.37
C SER A 77 1.76 7.87 -12.07
N LEU A 78 2.62 8.86 -11.84
CA LEU A 78 2.26 10.26 -11.69
C LEU A 78 2.98 11.10 -12.75
N GLY A 79 2.24 11.62 -13.70
CA GLY A 79 2.83 12.39 -14.81
C GLY A 79 3.77 11.58 -15.71
N GLY A 80 3.55 10.25 -15.78
CA GLY A 80 4.44 9.32 -16.50
C GLY A 80 5.71 8.96 -15.72
N GLN A 81 5.74 9.24 -14.43
CA GLN A 81 6.83 8.87 -13.52
C GLN A 81 6.31 7.87 -12.48
N ASP A 82 7.05 6.81 -12.24
CA ASP A 82 6.73 5.75 -11.29
C ASP A 82 7.70 5.79 -10.11
N LEU A 83 7.15 5.70 -8.90
CA LEU A 83 7.91 5.72 -7.65
C LEU A 83 8.24 4.28 -7.24
N HIS A 84 9.51 4.01 -7.04
CA HIS A 84 10.03 2.78 -6.44
C HIS A 84 10.36 3.01 -4.98
N VAL A 85 9.91 2.12 -4.12
CA VAL A 85 10.22 2.13 -2.69
C VAL A 85 10.68 0.75 -2.25
N GLN A 86 11.75 0.72 -1.49
CA GLN A 86 12.22 -0.46 -0.79
C GLN A 86 12.18 -0.20 0.71
N LEU A 87 11.52 -1.07 1.42
CA LEU A 87 11.47 -1.08 2.87
C LEU A 87 12.18 -2.33 3.39
N SER A 88 12.87 -2.22 4.51
CA SER A 88 13.38 -3.38 5.24
C SER A 88 12.66 -3.59 6.55
N ALA A 89 12.52 -4.84 6.93
CA ALA A 89 12.09 -5.30 8.24
C ALA A 89 13.09 -6.35 8.77
N PRO A 90 13.11 -6.67 10.07
CA PRO A 90 13.81 -7.86 10.55
C PRO A 90 13.36 -9.09 9.77
N ALA A 91 14.30 -10.01 9.46
CA ALA A 91 13.96 -11.21 8.69
C ALA A 91 12.95 -12.10 9.42
N ALA A 92 13.04 -12.19 10.75
CA ALA A 92 12.06 -12.90 11.56
C ALA A 92 10.78 -12.08 11.70
N HIS A 93 9.63 -12.73 11.51
CA HIS A 93 8.32 -12.11 11.67
C HIS A 93 8.11 -11.60 13.11
N PRO A 94 7.61 -10.37 13.33
CA PRO A 94 7.53 -9.75 14.66
C PRO A 94 6.42 -10.31 15.57
N GLY A 95 5.63 -11.28 15.13
CA GLY A 95 4.48 -11.84 15.89
C GLY A 95 3.22 -10.97 15.86
N HIS A 96 3.18 -9.98 14.98
CA HIS A 96 2.01 -9.15 14.71
C HIS A 96 2.06 -8.64 13.26
N ALA A 97 0.93 -8.19 12.72
CA ALA A 97 0.90 -7.57 11.40
C ALA A 97 1.85 -6.36 11.34
N LEU A 98 2.67 -6.28 10.30
CA LEU A 98 3.66 -5.21 10.14
C LEU A 98 3.05 -3.81 10.23
N ARG A 99 3.66 -2.97 11.03
CA ARG A 99 3.33 -1.54 11.18
C ARG A 99 4.45 -0.69 10.60
N HIS A 100 4.17 0.58 10.34
CA HIS A 100 5.17 1.50 9.82
C HIS A 100 6.40 1.67 10.74
N CYS A 101 6.25 1.47 12.05
CA CYS A 101 7.36 1.53 13.00
C CYS A 101 8.26 0.29 12.98
N ASP A 102 7.82 -0.81 12.37
CA ASP A 102 8.57 -2.06 12.28
C ASP A 102 9.49 -2.09 11.05
N VAL A 103 9.40 -1.08 10.17
CA VAL A 103 10.14 -1.02 8.91
C VAL A 103 11.02 0.22 8.80
N SER A 104 12.04 0.13 7.98
CA SER A 104 12.94 1.23 7.62
C SER A 104 12.96 1.44 6.12
N VAL A 105 13.14 2.69 5.67
CA VAL A 105 13.23 2.99 4.23
C VAL A 105 14.64 2.74 3.74
N GLU A 106 14.79 1.81 2.81
CA GLU A 106 16.07 1.49 2.17
C GLU A 106 16.30 2.31 0.91
N ARG A 107 15.28 2.50 0.09
CA ARG A 107 15.40 3.21 -1.18
C ARG A 107 14.13 3.93 -1.54
N ILE A 108 14.29 5.12 -2.10
CA ILE A 108 13.25 5.89 -2.79
C ILE A 108 13.86 6.36 -4.11
N ALA A 109 13.30 5.93 -5.24
CA ALA A 109 13.75 6.32 -6.57
C ALA A 109 12.56 6.54 -7.51
N VAL A 110 12.75 7.35 -8.55
CA VAL A 110 11.70 7.65 -9.54
C VAL A 110 12.26 7.42 -10.94
N CYS A 111 11.53 6.64 -11.73
CA CYS A 111 11.83 6.35 -13.12
C CYS A 111 10.64 6.64 -14.04
N GLN A 112 10.85 6.66 -15.32
CA GLN A 112 9.81 6.77 -16.34
C GLN A 112 9.51 5.37 -16.91
N GLY A 113 8.72 4.59 -16.18
CA GLY A 113 8.53 3.17 -16.45
C GLY A 113 9.73 2.35 -15.94
N TRP A 114 9.50 1.45 -15.02
CA TRP A 114 10.54 0.60 -14.44
C TRP A 114 10.89 -0.52 -15.42
N SER A 115 12.15 -0.54 -15.87
CA SER A 115 12.73 -1.67 -16.57
C SER A 115 13.39 -2.64 -15.58
N LYS A 116 13.70 -3.85 -16.05
CA LYS A 116 14.46 -4.83 -15.28
C LYS A 116 15.81 -4.26 -14.82
N ALA A 117 16.56 -3.61 -15.74
CA ALA A 117 17.85 -3.01 -15.42
C ALA A 117 17.78 -1.87 -14.39
N ASP A 118 16.69 -1.05 -14.41
CA ASP A 118 16.49 -0.04 -13.40
C ASP A 118 16.23 -0.65 -12.03
N THR A 119 15.40 -1.69 -11.97
CA THR A 119 15.08 -2.41 -10.73
C THR A 119 16.32 -3.10 -10.15
N GLU A 120 17.07 -3.80 -10.99
CA GLU A 120 18.32 -4.46 -10.62
C GLU A 120 19.33 -3.46 -10.05
N ARG A 121 19.52 -2.31 -10.70
CA ARG A 121 20.40 -1.24 -10.21
C ARG A 121 20.02 -0.77 -8.81
N GLU A 122 18.72 -0.52 -8.55
CA GLU A 122 18.25 -0.03 -7.26
C GLU A 122 18.34 -1.11 -6.16
N LEU A 123 18.12 -2.39 -6.50
CA LEU A 123 18.28 -3.50 -5.56
C LEU A 123 19.77 -3.71 -5.22
N ASN A 124 20.65 -3.75 -6.23
CA ASN A 124 22.07 -3.87 -6.02
C ASN A 124 22.64 -2.74 -5.16
N ALA A 125 22.21 -1.51 -5.38
CA ALA A 125 22.61 -0.37 -4.54
C ALA A 125 22.21 -0.55 -3.06
N THR A 126 21.08 -1.19 -2.78
CA THR A 126 20.67 -1.53 -1.41
C THR A 126 21.53 -2.65 -0.84
N VAL A 127 21.78 -3.71 -1.60
CA VAL A 127 22.62 -4.85 -1.19
C VAL A 127 24.06 -4.40 -0.90
N GLU A 128 24.65 -3.61 -1.80
CA GLU A 128 26.00 -3.05 -1.63
C GLU A 128 26.11 -2.20 -0.36
N ARG A 129 25.15 -1.31 -0.14
CA ARG A 129 25.13 -0.48 1.08
C ARG A 129 24.96 -1.29 2.35
N ARG A 130 24.13 -2.33 2.34
CA ARG A 130 23.91 -3.23 3.47
C ARG A 130 25.06 -4.19 3.69
N GLY A 131 25.92 -4.44 2.68
CA GLY A 131 27.00 -5.40 2.72
C GLY A 131 26.57 -6.87 2.79
N ARG A 132 25.26 -7.13 2.58
CA ARG A 132 24.69 -8.49 2.53
C ARG A 132 23.38 -8.54 1.74
N LEU A 133 23.04 -9.70 1.22
CA LEU A 133 21.72 -9.97 0.64
C LEU A 133 20.64 -10.01 1.74
N PRO A 134 19.38 -9.60 1.44
CA PRO A 134 18.25 -9.91 2.31
C PRO A 134 18.05 -11.44 2.38
N GLU A 135 17.54 -11.93 3.51
CA GLU A 135 17.18 -13.34 3.64
C GLU A 135 16.07 -13.72 2.64
N TYR A 136 15.16 -12.81 2.40
CA TYR A 136 14.11 -12.91 1.40
C TYR A 136 13.53 -11.53 1.06
N ALA A 137 12.77 -11.47 -0.03
CA ALA A 137 11.98 -10.30 -0.40
C ALA A 137 10.49 -10.62 -0.38
N VAL A 138 9.64 -9.58 -0.28
CA VAL A 138 8.18 -9.65 -0.47
C VAL A 138 7.77 -8.63 -1.52
N ASN A 139 7.03 -9.06 -2.53
CA ASN A 139 6.56 -8.20 -3.61
C ASN A 139 5.15 -8.58 -4.10
N ASP A 140 4.53 -7.72 -4.90
CA ASP A 140 3.20 -7.89 -5.48
C ASP A 140 3.12 -8.88 -6.66
N ASN A 141 4.15 -9.70 -6.88
CA ASN A 141 4.30 -10.56 -8.03
C ASN A 141 4.46 -9.79 -9.36
N GLY A 142 5.09 -8.62 -9.29
CA GLY A 142 5.33 -7.76 -10.44
C GLY A 142 6.20 -8.42 -11.51
N ARG A 143 5.80 -8.31 -12.78
CA ARG A 143 6.50 -8.93 -13.94
C ARG A 143 7.96 -8.48 -14.09
N VAL A 144 8.30 -7.32 -13.52
CA VAL A 144 9.66 -6.76 -13.56
C VAL A 144 10.47 -7.19 -12.33
N LEU A 145 9.82 -7.30 -11.16
CA LEU A 145 10.48 -7.57 -9.88
C LEU A 145 10.93 -9.04 -9.75
N CYS A 146 10.04 -10.00 -9.99
CA CYS A 146 10.34 -11.41 -9.79
C CYS A 146 11.58 -11.90 -10.59
N PRO A 147 11.74 -11.60 -11.89
CA PRO A 147 12.94 -12.04 -12.63
C PRO A 147 14.24 -11.42 -12.11
N VAL A 148 14.18 -10.24 -11.49
CA VAL A 148 15.37 -9.60 -10.91
C VAL A 148 15.78 -10.28 -9.61
N PHE A 149 14.83 -10.64 -8.75
CA PHE A 149 15.12 -11.40 -7.53
C PHE A 149 15.75 -12.75 -7.83
N ASP A 150 15.21 -13.48 -8.84
CA ASP A 150 15.76 -14.76 -9.29
C ASP A 150 17.23 -14.62 -9.75
N GLU A 151 17.56 -13.56 -10.50
CA GLU A 151 18.92 -13.34 -11.02
C GLU A 151 19.92 -12.91 -9.95
N ILE A 152 19.49 -12.12 -8.97
CA ILE A 152 20.34 -11.71 -7.84
C ILE A 152 20.46 -12.83 -6.81
N GLY A 153 19.59 -13.85 -6.87
CA GLY A 153 19.57 -14.98 -5.94
C GLY A 153 18.91 -14.67 -4.61
N ILE A 154 17.92 -13.77 -4.61
CA ILE A 154 17.11 -13.43 -3.42
C ILE A 154 15.81 -14.23 -3.47
N PRO A 155 15.52 -15.11 -2.48
CA PRO A 155 14.22 -15.78 -2.38
C PRO A 155 13.10 -14.73 -2.30
N ASP A 156 12.05 -14.84 -3.14
CA ASP A 156 10.97 -13.88 -3.17
C ASP A 156 9.62 -14.49 -2.81
N HIS A 157 9.01 -14.00 -1.74
CA HIS A 157 7.62 -14.28 -1.38
C HIS A 157 6.68 -13.38 -2.19
N ARG A 158 5.63 -14.00 -2.72
CA ARG A 158 4.52 -13.26 -3.34
C ARG A 158 3.56 -12.77 -2.28
N ASP A 159 3.24 -11.48 -2.31
CA ASP A 159 2.26 -10.91 -1.38
C ASP A 159 0.97 -11.73 -1.34
N ILE A 160 0.55 -12.11 -0.14
CA ILE A 160 -0.60 -12.99 0.07
C ILE A 160 -1.91 -12.37 -0.40
N SER A 161 -2.11 -11.06 -0.19
CA SER A 161 -3.34 -10.37 -0.61
C SER A 161 -3.46 -10.31 -2.12
N HIS A 162 -2.34 -10.01 -2.82
CA HIS A 162 -2.29 -10.00 -4.28
C HIS A 162 -2.46 -11.40 -4.88
N SER A 163 -1.80 -12.40 -4.30
CA SER A 163 -1.92 -13.81 -4.74
C SER A 163 -3.34 -14.33 -4.58
N PHE A 164 -3.98 -14.05 -3.46
CA PHE A 164 -5.39 -14.41 -3.23
C PHE A 164 -6.32 -13.69 -4.20
N ALA A 165 -6.07 -12.41 -4.49
CA ALA A 165 -6.83 -11.66 -5.48
C ALA A 165 -6.69 -12.26 -6.89
N LEU A 166 -5.50 -12.70 -7.28
CA LEU A 166 -5.28 -13.37 -8.58
C LEU A 166 -5.98 -14.74 -8.66
N CYS A 167 -5.94 -15.54 -7.60
CA CYS A 167 -6.68 -16.79 -7.54
C CYS A 167 -8.20 -16.56 -7.66
N LEU A 168 -8.72 -15.55 -6.96
CA LEU A 168 -10.12 -15.16 -7.02
C LEU A 168 -10.50 -14.67 -8.43
N GLU A 169 -9.69 -13.83 -9.06
CA GLU A 169 -9.89 -13.35 -10.42
C GLU A 169 -9.93 -14.49 -11.42
N LYS A 170 -8.99 -15.42 -11.36
CA LYS A 170 -8.94 -16.61 -12.21
C LYS A 170 -10.20 -17.45 -12.08
N ALA A 171 -10.76 -17.58 -10.88
CA ALA A 171 -11.97 -18.37 -10.62
C ALA A 171 -13.27 -17.69 -11.07
N TYR A 172 -13.39 -16.37 -10.90
CA TYR A 172 -14.65 -15.66 -11.06
C TYR A 172 -14.74 -14.77 -12.30
N ALA A 173 -13.66 -14.10 -12.75
CA ALA A 173 -13.72 -13.19 -13.87
C ALA A 173 -14.22 -13.82 -15.19
N PRO A 174 -13.90 -15.08 -15.54
CA PRO A 174 -14.42 -15.72 -16.73
C PRO A 174 -15.88 -16.20 -16.60
N ALA A 175 -16.42 -16.28 -15.37
CA ALA A 175 -17.72 -16.85 -15.10
C ALA A 175 -18.86 -15.94 -15.56
N ARG A 176 -19.84 -16.51 -16.27
CA ARG A 176 -20.94 -15.75 -16.89
C ARG A 176 -21.84 -15.10 -15.83
N ASP A 177 -22.23 -15.87 -14.81
CA ASP A 177 -23.05 -15.40 -13.69
C ASP A 177 -22.43 -14.21 -12.96
N PHE A 178 -21.12 -14.30 -12.67
CA PHE A 178 -20.37 -13.21 -12.06
C PHE A 178 -20.34 -11.94 -12.94
N ARG A 179 -20.03 -12.09 -14.22
CA ARG A 179 -20.01 -10.94 -15.15
C ARG A 179 -21.37 -10.28 -15.30
N GLU A 180 -22.45 -11.08 -15.38
CA GLU A 180 -23.81 -10.57 -15.44
C GLU A 180 -24.19 -9.82 -14.15
N PHE A 181 -23.80 -10.35 -12.98
CA PHE A 181 -24.00 -9.69 -11.69
C PHE A 181 -23.28 -8.34 -11.62
N ILE A 182 -22.00 -8.28 -11.97
CA ILE A 182 -21.21 -7.03 -11.98
C ILE A 182 -21.75 -6.01 -12.98
N ALA A 183 -22.19 -6.45 -14.16
CA ALA A 183 -22.82 -5.57 -15.14
C ALA A 183 -24.13 -4.96 -14.60
N LYS A 184 -24.98 -5.75 -13.94
CA LYS A 184 -26.22 -5.27 -13.29
C LYS A 184 -25.94 -4.33 -12.13
N LYS A 185 -24.92 -4.62 -11.31
CA LYS A 185 -24.41 -3.70 -10.28
C LYS A 185 -24.03 -2.34 -10.89
N GLY A 186 -23.28 -2.36 -12.00
CA GLY A 186 -22.90 -1.15 -12.72
C GLY A 186 -24.12 -0.36 -13.22
N TYR A 187 -25.16 -1.04 -13.70
CA TYR A 187 -26.42 -0.41 -14.09
C TYR A 187 -27.13 0.22 -12.89
N ALA A 188 -27.29 -0.50 -11.78
CA ALA A 188 -27.94 0.01 -10.57
C ALA A 188 -27.31 1.33 -10.09
N ARG A 189 -26.00 1.52 -10.25
CA ARG A 189 -25.33 2.77 -9.89
C ARG A 189 -25.79 4.01 -10.64
N LYS A 190 -26.48 3.90 -11.75
CA LYS A 190 -27.10 5.06 -12.44
C LYS A 190 -28.11 5.79 -11.56
N PHE A 191 -28.67 5.11 -10.56
CA PHE A 191 -29.62 5.67 -9.61
C PHE A 191 -28.95 6.38 -8.40
N SER A 192 -27.63 6.54 -8.40
CA SER A 192 -26.87 7.17 -7.30
C SER A 192 -27.23 8.65 -7.03
N HIS A 193 -27.89 9.31 -7.97
CA HIS A 193 -28.36 10.69 -7.82
C HIS A 193 -29.88 10.79 -7.61
N THR A 194 -30.54 9.69 -7.28
CA THR A 194 -31.98 9.62 -7.00
C THR A 194 -32.23 9.43 -5.50
N LYS A 195 -33.52 9.39 -5.13
CA LYS A 195 -33.95 9.04 -3.76
C LYS A 195 -33.43 7.68 -3.27
N TRP A 196 -32.97 6.81 -4.15
CA TRP A 196 -32.43 5.48 -3.85
C TRP A 196 -30.90 5.46 -3.63
N ALA A 197 -30.25 6.62 -3.54
CA ALA A 197 -28.79 6.73 -3.39
C ALA A 197 -28.22 5.89 -2.22
N TYR A 198 -28.99 5.74 -1.14
CA TYR A 198 -28.60 4.98 0.06
C TYR A 198 -28.54 3.45 -0.14
N LEU A 199 -29.21 2.94 -1.20
CA LEU A 199 -29.21 1.51 -1.57
C LEU A 199 -28.12 1.15 -2.56
N MET A 200 -27.37 2.13 -3.05
CA MET A 200 -26.46 1.91 -4.16
C MET A 200 -25.26 1.04 -3.78
N PRO A 201 -24.84 0.16 -4.69
CA PRO A 201 -23.64 -0.64 -4.50
C PRO A 201 -22.38 0.22 -4.43
N PRO A 202 -21.27 -0.30 -3.86
CA PRO A 202 -20.01 0.43 -3.74
C PRO A 202 -19.46 0.87 -5.10
N LYS A 203 -18.74 2.01 -5.11
CA LYS A 203 -18.16 2.63 -6.32
C LYS A 203 -16.96 1.87 -6.89
N ARG A 204 -16.34 1.03 -6.10
CA ARG A 204 -15.06 0.41 -6.43
C ARG A 204 -15.23 -0.56 -7.60
N PRO A 205 -14.44 -0.43 -8.69
CA PRO A 205 -14.44 -1.38 -9.77
C PRO A 205 -13.73 -2.67 -9.33
N GLU A 206 -14.36 -3.80 -9.51
CA GLU A 206 -13.86 -5.11 -9.11
C GLU A 206 -12.63 -5.52 -9.93
N PHE A 207 -12.68 -5.29 -11.25
CA PHE A 207 -11.58 -5.68 -12.15
C PHE A 207 -10.29 -4.84 -12.01
N ALA A 208 -10.33 -3.68 -11.36
CA ALA A 208 -9.14 -2.89 -11.11
C ALA A 208 -8.33 -3.43 -9.91
N ARG A 209 -9.00 -4.04 -8.95
CA ARG A 209 -8.44 -4.73 -7.79
C ARG A 209 -9.47 -5.77 -7.37
N PHE A 210 -9.22 -7.04 -7.68
CA PHE A 210 -10.28 -8.05 -7.61
C PHE A 210 -10.85 -8.25 -6.19
N MET A 211 -10.06 -8.02 -5.16
CA MET A 211 -10.55 -8.01 -3.76
C MET A 211 -11.65 -6.96 -3.48
N ASN A 212 -11.85 -5.97 -4.37
CA ASN A 212 -12.98 -5.04 -4.25
C ASN A 212 -14.34 -5.73 -4.39
N VAL A 213 -14.40 -6.97 -4.89
CA VAL A 213 -15.62 -7.77 -4.97
C VAL A 213 -16.22 -7.98 -3.58
N PHE A 214 -15.41 -8.10 -2.53
CA PHE A 214 -15.89 -8.33 -1.17
C PHE A 214 -16.80 -7.20 -0.66
N ALA A 215 -16.46 -5.95 -0.95
CA ALA A 215 -17.36 -4.84 -0.63
C ALA A 215 -18.71 -4.93 -1.37
N THR A 216 -18.73 -5.56 -2.55
CA THR A 216 -19.95 -5.81 -3.32
C THR A 216 -20.74 -6.98 -2.75
N VAL A 217 -20.07 -8.02 -2.27
CA VAL A 217 -20.68 -9.17 -1.57
C VAL A 217 -21.34 -8.70 -0.27
N ASP A 218 -20.65 -7.93 0.56
CA ASP A 218 -21.20 -7.34 1.79
C ASP A 218 -22.42 -6.48 1.53
N TRP A 219 -22.40 -5.70 0.44
CA TRP A 219 -23.54 -4.91 0.04
C TRP A 219 -24.71 -5.81 -0.41
N ALA A 220 -24.45 -6.82 -1.23
CA ALA A 220 -25.46 -7.74 -1.73
C ALA A 220 -26.11 -8.52 -0.57
N LYS A 221 -25.29 -9.00 0.39
CA LYS A 221 -25.77 -9.64 1.60
C LYS A 221 -26.71 -8.75 2.40
N ARG A 222 -26.32 -7.48 2.64
CA ARG A 222 -27.20 -6.52 3.32
C ARG A 222 -28.52 -6.28 2.59
N VAL A 223 -28.53 -6.29 1.26
CA VAL A 223 -29.75 -6.19 0.47
C VAL A 223 -30.64 -7.42 0.70
N LEU A 224 -30.07 -8.62 0.67
CA LEU A 224 -30.81 -9.87 0.90
C LEU A 224 -31.36 -9.94 2.32
N ASP A 225 -30.56 -9.65 3.33
CA ASP A 225 -30.95 -9.70 4.75
C ASP A 225 -32.05 -8.68 5.10
N ASN A 226 -32.17 -7.58 4.33
CA ASN A 226 -33.15 -6.51 4.56
C ASN A 226 -34.24 -6.42 3.47
N ASP A 227 -34.38 -7.41 2.67
CA ASP A 227 -35.32 -7.41 1.53
C ASP A 227 -36.78 -7.11 1.96
N PHE A 228 -37.20 -7.61 3.11
CA PHE A 228 -38.52 -7.37 3.69
C PHE A 228 -38.81 -5.89 4.05
N ARG A 229 -37.78 -5.04 4.07
CA ARG A 229 -37.89 -3.59 4.32
C ARG A 229 -37.95 -2.75 3.04
N LEU A 230 -37.69 -3.37 1.88
CA LEU A 230 -37.68 -2.67 0.61
C LEU A 230 -39.09 -2.41 0.10
N SER A 231 -39.33 -1.23 -0.43
CA SER A 231 -40.55 -0.95 -1.19
C SER A 231 -40.61 -1.79 -2.49
N PRO A 232 -41.77 -1.96 -3.10
CA PRO A 232 -41.93 -2.71 -4.37
C PRO A 232 -40.98 -2.22 -5.46
N ASP A 233 -40.79 -0.91 -5.60
CA ASP A 233 -39.91 -0.30 -6.60
C ASP A 233 -38.43 -0.64 -6.32
N GLU A 234 -38.00 -0.52 -5.06
CA GLU A 234 -36.66 -0.85 -4.62
C GLU A 234 -36.37 -2.34 -4.80
N SER A 235 -37.28 -3.21 -4.41
CA SER A 235 -37.19 -4.64 -4.60
C SER A 235 -37.09 -5.00 -6.07
N THR A 236 -37.84 -4.32 -6.97
CA THR A 236 -37.76 -4.50 -8.40
C THR A 236 -36.39 -4.09 -8.94
N MET A 237 -35.90 -2.91 -8.54
CA MET A 237 -34.57 -2.40 -8.93
C MET A 237 -33.44 -3.33 -8.51
N LEU A 238 -33.52 -3.90 -7.30
CA LEU A 238 -32.51 -4.79 -6.71
C LEU A 238 -32.78 -6.28 -6.97
N SER A 239 -33.79 -6.62 -7.76
CA SER A 239 -34.18 -8.01 -8.02
C SER A 239 -33.06 -8.89 -8.59
N PHE A 240 -32.06 -8.28 -9.25
CA PHE A 240 -30.90 -9.01 -9.74
C PHE A 240 -30.02 -9.56 -8.59
N VAL A 241 -30.02 -8.94 -7.41
CA VAL A 241 -29.30 -9.45 -6.24
C VAL A 241 -29.93 -10.76 -5.78
N LYS A 242 -31.26 -10.78 -5.64
CA LYS A 242 -32.01 -12.01 -5.29
C LYS A 242 -31.79 -13.15 -6.29
N ARG A 243 -31.76 -12.84 -7.59
CA ARG A 243 -31.52 -13.86 -8.65
C ARG A 243 -30.11 -14.43 -8.62
N ASN A 244 -29.18 -13.78 -7.94
CA ASN A 244 -27.81 -14.21 -7.79
C ASN A 244 -27.47 -14.55 -6.32
N ALA A 245 -28.46 -14.88 -5.48
CA ALA A 245 -28.26 -15.21 -4.06
C ALA A 245 -27.27 -16.35 -3.86
N SER A 246 -27.33 -17.40 -4.68
CA SER A 246 -26.37 -18.52 -4.62
C SER A 246 -24.93 -18.11 -4.95
N LEU A 247 -24.73 -17.15 -5.87
CA LEU A 247 -23.42 -16.59 -6.16
C LEU A 247 -22.92 -15.71 -4.99
N GLU A 248 -23.82 -14.96 -4.37
CA GLU A 248 -23.51 -14.16 -3.20
C GLU A 248 -23.10 -15.04 -2.02
N GLU A 249 -23.86 -16.09 -1.72
CA GLU A 249 -23.53 -17.07 -0.67
C GLU A 249 -22.16 -17.70 -0.91
N GLU A 250 -21.91 -18.20 -2.14
CA GLU A 250 -20.60 -18.76 -2.52
C GLU A 250 -19.46 -17.75 -2.31
N LEU A 251 -19.61 -16.52 -2.77
CA LEU A 251 -18.61 -15.48 -2.62
C LEU A 251 -18.42 -15.04 -1.15
N HIS A 252 -19.48 -15.05 -0.35
CA HIS A 252 -19.40 -14.75 1.07
C HIS A 252 -18.62 -15.81 1.86
N GLU A 253 -18.83 -17.10 1.54
CA GLU A 253 -18.02 -18.18 2.12
C GLU A 253 -16.54 -18.04 1.76
N VAL A 254 -16.23 -17.73 0.49
CA VAL A 254 -14.86 -17.49 0.03
C VAL A 254 -14.25 -16.28 0.74
N MET A 255 -14.99 -15.18 0.87
CA MET A 255 -14.57 -13.97 1.56
C MET A 255 -14.20 -14.28 3.02
N THR A 256 -15.07 -14.97 3.73
CA THR A 256 -14.83 -15.37 5.14
C THR A 256 -13.56 -16.21 5.27
N GLY A 257 -13.35 -17.14 4.33
CA GLY A 257 -12.15 -17.98 4.30
C GLY A 257 -10.88 -17.16 4.02
N PHE A 258 -10.95 -16.23 3.10
CA PHE A 258 -9.83 -15.32 2.79
C PHE A 258 -9.47 -14.45 3.99
N GLU A 259 -10.46 -13.82 4.63
CA GLU A 259 -10.25 -13.00 5.83
C GLU A 259 -9.57 -13.81 6.95
N HIS A 260 -10.01 -15.05 7.16
CA HIS A 260 -9.40 -15.94 8.15
C HIS A 260 -7.92 -16.21 7.85
N MET A 261 -7.62 -16.69 6.64
CA MET A 261 -6.24 -17.04 6.25
C MET A 261 -5.32 -15.82 6.16
N LEU A 262 -5.82 -14.70 5.61
CA LEU A 262 -5.08 -13.44 5.56
C LEU A 262 -4.75 -12.92 6.95
N LYS A 263 -5.74 -12.93 7.87
CA LYS A 263 -5.51 -12.50 9.25
C LYS A 263 -4.45 -13.36 9.93
N LEU A 264 -4.56 -14.69 9.80
CA LEU A 264 -3.60 -15.64 10.38
C LEU A 264 -2.18 -15.34 9.89
N CYS A 265 -1.97 -15.33 8.57
CA CYS A 265 -0.65 -15.16 7.97
C CYS A 265 -0.06 -13.75 8.18
N LYS A 266 -0.89 -12.71 8.25
CA LYS A 266 -0.42 -11.35 8.53
C LYS A 266 -0.07 -11.13 10.00
N THR A 267 -0.76 -11.83 10.92
CA THR A 267 -0.54 -11.67 12.36
C THR A 267 0.56 -12.58 12.88
N GLU A 268 0.61 -13.82 12.43
CA GLU A 268 1.55 -14.84 12.91
C GLU A 268 2.73 -15.08 11.96
N GLY A 269 2.67 -14.53 10.74
CA GLY A 269 3.64 -14.79 9.67
C GLY A 269 3.41 -16.13 8.98
N LEU A 270 4.16 -16.38 7.92
CA LEU A 270 4.20 -17.68 7.25
C LEU A 270 5.25 -18.56 7.91
N SER A 271 4.81 -19.66 8.49
CA SER A 271 5.60 -20.78 9.01
C SER A 271 5.01 -22.09 8.49
N GLN A 272 5.71 -23.19 8.68
CA GLN A 272 5.17 -24.51 8.37
C GLN A 272 3.84 -24.75 9.10
N GLN A 273 3.71 -24.27 10.35
CA GLN A 273 2.50 -24.40 11.15
C GLN A 273 1.34 -23.59 10.57
N THR A 274 1.55 -22.29 10.25
CA THR A 274 0.48 -21.43 9.69
C THR A 274 0.09 -21.87 8.28
N ALA A 275 1.03 -22.30 7.45
CA ALA A 275 0.75 -22.89 6.14
C ALA A 275 -0.12 -24.14 6.28
N GLN A 276 0.20 -25.04 7.23
CA GLN A 276 -0.61 -26.24 7.48
C GLN A 276 -2.01 -25.91 8.01
N GLN A 277 -2.15 -24.88 8.84
CA GLN A 277 -3.47 -24.41 9.29
C GLN A 277 -4.32 -23.90 8.13
N CYS A 278 -3.72 -23.13 7.22
CA CYS A 278 -4.40 -22.65 6.02
C CYS A 278 -4.80 -23.80 5.08
N ARG A 279 -3.92 -24.79 4.85
CA ARG A 279 -4.25 -25.98 4.07
C ARG A 279 -5.42 -26.76 4.68
N ASN A 280 -5.40 -26.98 5.99
CA ASN A 280 -6.48 -27.66 6.70
C ASN A 280 -7.80 -26.90 6.55
N PHE A 281 -7.77 -25.57 6.60
CA PHE A 281 -8.94 -24.74 6.36
C PHE A 281 -9.47 -24.91 4.93
N ILE A 282 -8.61 -24.86 3.91
CA ILE A 282 -8.96 -25.04 2.50
C ILE A 282 -9.59 -26.44 2.29
N TYR A 283 -8.98 -27.49 2.82
CA TYR A 283 -9.52 -28.85 2.68
C TYR A 283 -10.92 -28.98 3.29
N ARG A 284 -11.16 -28.41 4.46
CA ARG A 284 -12.44 -28.50 5.16
C ARG A 284 -13.54 -27.69 4.51
N ASN A 285 -13.24 -26.49 3.99
CA ASN A 285 -14.26 -25.54 3.60
C ASN A 285 -14.38 -25.40 2.05
N PHE A 286 -13.28 -25.50 1.29
CA PHE A 286 -13.33 -25.25 -0.14
C PHE A 286 -13.39 -26.51 -0.99
N MET A 287 -12.76 -27.63 -0.57
CA MET A 287 -12.67 -28.83 -1.39
C MET A 287 -13.97 -29.61 -1.51
N GLY A 288 -14.91 -29.44 -0.57
CA GLY A 288 -16.27 -30.00 -0.63
C GLY A 288 -17.30 -29.13 -1.33
N SER A 289 -16.98 -27.89 -1.69
CA SER A 289 -17.89 -26.88 -2.24
C SER A 289 -18.08 -27.02 -3.77
N THR A 290 -18.52 -25.95 -4.44
CA THR A 290 -18.75 -25.92 -5.88
C THR A 290 -17.48 -26.22 -6.70
N ARG A 291 -17.62 -26.55 -7.98
CA ARG A 291 -16.45 -26.79 -8.85
C ARG A 291 -15.50 -25.59 -8.87
N ARG A 292 -16.05 -24.37 -8.85
CA ARG A 292 -15.29 -23.09 -8.89
C ARG A 292 -14.51 -22.89 -7.61
N VAL A 293 -15.15 -23.02 -6.44
CA VAL A 293 -14.52 -22.89 -5.12
C VAL A 293 -13.45 -23.97 -4.92
N ARG A 294 -13.71 -25.19 -5.39
CA ARG A 294 -12.73 -26.28 -5.35
C ARG A 294 -11.50 -25.98 -6.20
N GLN A 295 -11.67 -25.37 -7.38
CA GLN A 295 -10.52 -24.96 -8.19
C GLN A 295 -9.76 -23.83 -7.52
N LEU A 296 -10.45 -22.84 -6.95
CA LEU A 296 -9.84 -21.79 -6.13
C LEU A 296 -9.05 -22.39 -4.96
N GLY A 297 -9.60 -23.38 -4.27
CA GLY A 297 -8.90 -24.10 -3.20
C GLY A 297 -7.59 -24.74 -3.66
N ARG A 298 -7.56 -25.34 -4.87
CA ARG A 298 -6.31 -25.90 -5.43
C ARG A 298 -5.28 -24.82 -5.74
N ASP A 299 -5.70 -23.71 -6.36
CA ASP A 299 -4.79 -22.61 -6.68
C ASP A 299 -4.19 -22.01 -5.38
N LEU A 300 -4.95 -21.96 -4.27
CA LEU A 300 -4.46 -21.53 -2.97
C LEU A 300 -3.50 -22.55 -2.34
N LEU A 301 -3.76 -23.86 -2.49
CA LEU A 301 -2.83 -24.89 -2.03
C LEU A 301 -1.49 -24.80 -2.77
N GLU A 302 -1.50 -24.61 -4.11
CA GLU A 302 -0.27 -24.38 -4.90
C GLU A 302 0.49 -23.12 -4.42
N TYR A 303 -0.23 -22.06 -4.05
CA TYR A 303 0.38 -20.87 -3.47
C TYR A 303 1.11 -21.20 -2.16
N PHE A 304 0.45 -21.86 -1.21
CA PHE A 304 1.07 -22.21 0.07
C PHE A 304 2.23 -23.19 -0.09
N ASP A 305 2.15 -24.14 -1.02
CA ASP A 305 3.25 -25.08 -1.30
C ASP A 305 4.49 -24.36 -1.82
N ARG A 306 4.30 -23.37 -2.72
CA ARG A 306 5.39 -22.53 -3.22
C ARG A 306 6.02 -21.68 -2.12
N GLU A 307 5.19 -20.98 -1.36
CA GLU A 307 5.70 -20.05 -0.33
C GLU A 307 6.39 -20.80 0.82
N GLU A 308 5.86 -21.97 1.23
CA GLU A 308 6.47 -22.79 2.27
C GLU A 308 7.83 -23.38 1.81
N ALA A 309 8.01 -23.69 0.53
CA ALA A 309 9.26 -24.17 -0.01
C ALA A 309 10.43 -23.17 0.13
N LEU A 310 10.13 -21.88 0.36
CA LEU A 310 11.13 -20.83 0.62
C LEU A 310 11.50 -20.72 2.11
N LEU A 311 10.82 -21.44 3.00
CA LEU A 311 11.09 -21.38 4.45
C LEU A 311 12.23 -22.33 4.82
N GLY A 312 13.17 -21.85 5.60
CA GLY A 312 14.09 -22.69 6.36
C GLY A 312 13.39 -23.35 7.57
N GLN A 313 14.07 -24.33 8.14
CA GLN A 313 13.54 -25.04 9.31
C GLN A 313 13.30 -24.09 10.50
N GLY A 314 12.09 -24.05 11.01
CA GLY A 314 11.71 -23.22 12.16
C GLY A 314 11.64 -21.70 11.88
N GLN A 315 11.75 -21.28 10.61
CA GLN A 315 11.62 -19.89 10.24
C GLN A 315 10.15 -19.46 10.14
N THR A 316 9.93 -18.17 10.39
CA THR A 316 8.64 -17.51 10.19
C THR A 316 8.87 -16.23 9.41
N HIS A 317 8.34 -16.16 8.19
CA HIS A 317 8.56 -15.07 7.26
C HIS A 317 7.36 -14.13 7.17
N ILE A 318 7.64 -12.88 6.80
CA ILE A 318 6.65 -11.90 6.40
C ILE A 318 6.20 -12.25 4.98
N ILE A 319 4.86 -12.27 4.71
CA ILE A 319 4.33 -12.50 3.36
C ILE A 319 3.28 -11.46 2.96
N SER A 320 3.30 -10.28 3.59
CA SER A 320 2.41 -9.18 3.25
C SER A 320 3.17 -7.91 2.98
N SER A 321 2.81 -7.24 1.91
CA SER A 321 3.30 -5.91 1.51
C SER A 321 2.36 -4.78 1.92
N ASP A 322 1.34 -5.01 2.76
CA ASP A 322 0.34 -4.02 3.16
C ASP A 322 0.96 -2.71 3.70
N VAL A 323 2.11 -2.81 4.38
CA VAL A 323 2.81 -1.66 4.95
C VAL A 323 3.29 -0.69 3.86
N ILE A 324 3.75 -1.20 2.70
CA ILE A 324 4.19 -0.34 1.60
C ILE A 324 2.99 0.22 0.83
N GLU A 325 1.90 -0.57 0.67
CA GLU A 325 0.66 -0.08 0.07
C GLU A 325 0.03 1.06 0.89
N SER A 326 -0.03 0.92 2.22
CA SER A 326 -0.54 1.95 3.11
C SER A 326 0.35 3.20 3.09
N THR A 327 1.66 3.04 2.93
CA THR A 327 2.63 4.12 2.71
C THR A 327 2.33 4.89 1.43
N PHE A 328 2.05 4.19 0.33
CA PHE A 328 1.61 4.85 -0.91
C PHE A 328 0.27 5.55 -0.76
N GLY A 329 -0.68 4.97 -0.02
CA GLY A 329 -1.94 5.60 0.32
C GLY A 329 -1.75 6.92 1.09
N PHE A 330 -0.89 6.89 2.11
CA PHE A 330 -0.48 8.07 2.86
C PHE A 330 0.11 9.17 1.95
N LEU A 331 1.05 8.81 1.08
CA LEU A 331 1.69 9.76 0.18
C LEU A 331 0.70 10.36 -0.82
N LYS A 332 -0.15 9.53 -1.46
CA LYS A 332 -1.17 9.96 -2.42
C LYS A 332 -2.13 10.99 -1.83
N GLY A 333 -2.51 10.86 -0.56
CA GLY A 333 -3.36 11.82 0.14
C GLY A 333 -2.71 13.21 0.34
N ARG A 334 -1.39 13.32 0.16
CA ARG A 334 -0.61 14.56 0.35
C ARG A 334 -0.06 15.14 -0.93
N MET A 335 -0.14 14.41 -2.02
CA MET A 335 0.32 14.88 -3.32
C MET A 335 -0.73 15.80 -3.97
N SER A 336 -0.26 16.66 -4.86
CA SER A 336 -1.16 17.46 -5.68
C SER A 336 -2.07 16.56 -6.53
N PRO A 337 -3.37 16.84 -6.63
CA PRO A 337 -4.27 16.13 -7.54
C PRO A 337 -3.91 16.31 -9.01
N ASN A 338 -3.03 17.27 -9.33
CA ASN A 338 -2.54 17.49 -10.68
C ASN A 338 -1.51 16.41 -11.07
N LYS A 339 -1.98 15.41 -11.80
CA LYS A 339 -1.17 14.28 -12.28
C LYS A 339 -0.01 14.67 -13.22
N ASN A 340 0.04 15.91 -13.70
CA ASN A 340 1.08 16.37 -14.63
C ASN A 340 2.38 16.84 -13.94
N ASN A 341 2.38 16.97 -12.61
CA ASN A 341 3.53 17.55 -11.90
C ASN A 341 4.68 16.55 -11.63
N GLY A 342 4.44 15.25 -11.75
CA GLY A 342 5.42 14.23 -11.37
C GLY A 342 5.73 14.22 -9.86
N TYR A 343 6.73 13.45 -9.47
CA TYR A 343 7.16 13.35 -8.08
C TYR A 343 8.07 14.52 -7.67
N THR A 344 7.92 14.96 -6.43
CA THR A 344 8.70 16.06 -5.82
C THR A 344 9.33 15.57 -4.53
N PRO A 345 10.26 16.30 -3.89
CA PRO A 345 10.87 15.91 -2.62
C PRO A 345 9.88 15.65 -1.49
N ILE A 346 8.59 15.93 -1.68
CA ILE A 346 7.52 15.55 -0.73
C ILE A 346 7.48 14.03 -0.48
N VAL A 347 8.05 13.20 -1.36
CA VAL A 347 8.23 11.75 -1.14
C VAL A 347 9.08 11.44 0.10
N LEU A 348 9.91 12.39 0.55
CA LEU A 348 10.65 12.31 1.81
C LEU A 348 9.74 12.34 3.05
N MET A 349 8.45 12.58 2.88
CA MET A 349 7.47 12.32 3.95
C MET A 349 7.30 10.82 4.25
N ILE A 350 7.72 9.91 3.36
CA ILE A 350 7.67 8.46 3.61
C ILE A 350 8.53 8.09 4.84
N PRO A 351 9.85 8.32 4.86
CA PRO A 351 10.67 8.01 6.05
C PRO A 351 10.20 8.78 7.29
N LEU A 352 9.76 10.02 7.12
CA LEU A 352 9.23 10.82 8.23
C LEU A 352 7.94 10.23 8.82
N HIS A 353 7.04 9.72 7.98
CA HIS A 353 5.83 9.04 8.42
C HIS A 353 6.14 7.78 9.24
N MET A 354 7.10 6.98 8.80
CA MET A 354 7.54 5.78 9.52
C MET A 354 8.16 6.13 10.87
N ALA A 355 9.03 7.14 10.92
CA ALA A 355 9.63 7.61 12.15
C ALA A 355 8.62 8.19 13.17
N LEU A 356 7.45 8.61 12.70
CA LEU A 356 6.38 9.16 13.54
C LEU A 356 5.26 8.15 13.80
N ALA A 357 5.36 6.91 13.32
CA ALA A 357 4.32 5.90 13.48
C ALA A 357 4.20 5.39 14.92
N ASP A 358 5.31 5.32 15.65
CA ASP A 358 5.36 4.88 17.04
C ASP A 358 5.21 6.05 18.02
N ASP A 359 4.50 5.82 19.14
CA ASP A 359 4.25 6.87 20.15
C ASP A 359 5.52 7.29 20.89
N GLN A 360 6.40 6.35 21.21
CA GLN A 360 7.69 6.66 21.84
C GLN A 360 8.58 7.48 20.90
N GLN A 361 8.66 7.08 19.64
CA GLN A 361 9.43 7.82 18.63
C GLN A 361 8.88 9.23 18.44
N ARG A 362 7.53 9.40 18.43
CA ARG A 362 6.91 10.74 18.40
C ARG A 362 7.31 11.60 19.60
N ARG A 363 7.30 11.05 20.81
CA ARG A 363 7.65 11.78 22.04
C ARG A 363 9.10 12.27 22.04
N HIS A 364 10.00 11.46 21.49
CA HIS A 364 11.44 11.74 21.43
C HIS A 364 11.90 12.35 20.10
N PHE A 365 10.95 12.71 19.21
CA PHE A 365 11.29 13.28 17.90
C PHE A 365 11.95 14.64 18.02
N ASN A 366 13.27 14.68 17.83
CA ASN A 366 14.10 15.88 18.00
C ASN A 366 14.33 16.58 16.66
N VAL A 367 13.46 17.52 16.35
CA VAL A 367 13.54 18.30 15.10
C VAL A 367 14.79 19.17 15.02
N SER A 368 15.27 19.71 16.15
CA SER A 368 16.47 20.56 16.18
C SER A 368 17.71 19.77 15.74
N GLU A 369 17.85 18.55 16.21
CA GLU A 369 18.93 17.64 15.81
C GLU A 369 18.85 17.28 14.32
N LEU A 370 17.65 16.97 13.81
CA LEU A 370 17.44 16.66 12.39
C LEU A 370 17.78 17.83 11.49
N LEU A 371 17.41 19.04 11.87
CA LEU A 371 17.65 20.24 11.06
C LEU A 371 19.07 20.80 11.19
N ALA A 372 19.81 20.45 12.24
CA ALA A 372 21.16 20.95 12.46
C ALA A 372 22.13 20.56 11.33
N ASN A 373 21.96 19.35 10.78
CA ASN A 373 22.87 18.77 9.79
C ASN A 373 22.26 18.64 8.38
N THR A 374 21.02 19.12 8.18
CA THR A 374 20.33 18.96 6.89
C THR A 374 19.84 20.31 6.35
N THR A 375 20.39 20.71 5.24
CA THR A 375 20.07 21.98 4.56
C THR A 375 19.12 21.75 3.38
N ILE A 376 18.54 22.84 2.86
CA ILE A 376 17.75 22.76 1.63
C ILE A 376 18.62 22.42 0.40
N THR A 377 19.91 22.68 0.45
CA THR A 377 20.87 22.29 -0.58
C THR A 377 21.00 20.78 -0.63
N ASN A 378 21.11 20.10 0.52
CA ASN A 378 21.11 18.63 0.58
C ASN A 378 19.83 18.02 -0.01
N VAL A 379 18.65 18.64 0.25
CA VAL A 379 17.39 18.20 -0.37
C VAL A 379 17.42 18.36 -1.89
N LYS A 380 17.99 19.44 -2.41
CA LYS A 380 18.14 19.66 -3.87
C LYS A 380 19.10 18.65 -4.50
N GLU A 381 20.21 18.33 -3.85
CA GLU A 381 21.18 17.32 -4.27
C GLU A 381 20.54 15.93 -4.29
N TRP A 382 19.87 15.55 -3.17
CA TRP A 382 19.13 14.29 -3.10
C TRP A 382 18.08 14.19 -4.22
N ARG A 383 17.31 15.24 -4.45
CA ARG A 383 16.33 15.32 -5.55
C ARG A 383 16.98 15.08 -6.90
N TRP A 384 18.12 15.65 -7.15
CA TRP A 384 18.84 15.52 -8.43
C TRP A 384 19.20 14.07 -8.74
N HIS A 385 19.59 13.32 -7.72
CA HIS A 385 20.02 11.92 -7.85
C HIS A 385 18.87 10.90 -7.84
N ASN A 386 17.74 11.24 -7.22
CA ASN A 386 16.69 10.26 -6.95
C ASN A 386 15.35 10.54 -7.65
N LEU A 387 15.14 11.76 -8.15
CA LEU A 387 13.89 12.16 -8.80
C LEU A 387 14.12 12.66 -10.22
N LEU A 388 13.12 12.44 -11.06
CA LEU A 388 13.11 12.97 -12.43
C LEU A 388 12.71 14.46 -12.47
N PRO A 389 13.10 15.19 -13.51
CA PRO A 389 12.61 16.55 -13.76
C PRO A 389 11.08 16.61 -13.86
N ASN A 390 10.50 17.73 -13.42
CA ASN A 390 9.05 17.93 -13.52
C ASN A 390 8.59 17.87 -14.99
N PRO A 391 7.64 16.96 -15.34
CA PRO A 391 7.17 16.78 -16.71
C PRO A 391 6.55 18.05 -17.32
N LEU A 392 5.84 18.84 -16.51
CA LEU A 392 5.23 20.10 -16.95
C LEU A 392 6.30 21.14 -17.32
N ALA A 393 7.31 21.29 -16.47
CA ALA A 393 8.42 22.22 -16.76
C ALA A 393 9.21 21.79 -18.01
N LYS A 394 9.37 20.48 -18.25
CA LYS A 394 9.98 19.96 -19.46
C LYS A 394 9.16 20.32 -20.70
N ARG A 395 7.84 20.13 -20.66
CA ARG A 395 6.92 20.50 -21.77
C ARG A 395 6.93 22.01 -22.05
N GLN A 396 6.89 22.85 -21.01
CA GLN A 396 6.96 24.31 -21.17
C GLN A 396 8.26 24.76 -21.84
N ARG A 397 9.41 24.20 -21.42
CA ARG A 397 10.70 24.51 -22.07
C ARG A 397 10.75 24.08 -23.53
N THR A 398 10.12 22.94 -23.86
CA THR A 398 10.03 22.47 -25.27
C THR A 398 9.21 23.44 -26.12
N LEU A 399 8.07 23.93 -25.59
CA LEU A 399 7.23 24.91 -26.28
C LEU A 399 7.97 26.26 -26.48
N GLN A 400 8.72 26.71 -25.47
CA GLN A 400 9.51 27.95 -25.56
C GLN A 400 10.67 27.86 -26.54
N LYS A 401 11.17 26.64 -26.86
CA LYS A 401 12.24 26.46 -27.87
C LYS A 401 11.70 26.26 -29.29
N ALA A 402 10.40 25.96 -29.43
CA ALA A 402 9.74 25.72 -30.72
C ALA A 402 9.07 26.98 -31.29
N GLY A 403 9.00 28.11 -30.56
CA GLY A 403 8.57 29.42 -30.98
C GLY A 403 9.72 30.40 -30.98
#